data_592d4fd71e87cb54e9eada99c023640a
#
_entry.id   592d4fd71e87cb54e9eada99c023640a
#
_cell.length_a   1.000
_cell.length_b   1.000
_cell.length_c   1.000
_cell.angle_alpha   90.00
_cell.angle_beta   90.00
_cell.angle_gamma   90.00
#
_symmetry.space_group_name_H-M   'P 1'
#
loop_
_entity.id
_entity.type
_entity.pdbx_description
1 polymer ?
#
loop_
_entity_poly.entity_id
_entity_poly.type
_entity_poly.pdbx_seq_one_letter_code
_entity_poly.pdbx_strand_id
1 'polypeptide(L)'
;MDKYILTRTEIEDYEGIKKSHFLNTNARRVNKSLGDLTGLSGFGFHIIEVQPGDDSTELHRHYYEDECVYILAGVAEATIGDEQFIVNAGDFIGYRAGGKAHKLRNCGDRPFKCIVVGQRLAHDVGDYPRLGKRIYRNQGLPWNLVDLDEIEEPTGGKKS
;
A
#
# COMPACT_ATOMS: atom_id res chain seq x y z
N MET A 1 20.56 -12.00 -16.99
CA MET A 1 20.76 -10.67 -17.62
C MET A 1 19.84 -9.70 -16.91
N ASP A 2 20.40 -8.62 -16.39
CA ASP A 2 19.60 -7.61 -15.69
C ASP A 2 18.64 -6.94 -16.67
N LYS A 3 17.36 -6.94 -16.33
CA LYS A 3 16.32 -6.39 -17.18
C LYS A 3 16.00 -4.95 -16.75
N TYR A 4 16.35 -4.00 -17.61
CA TYR A 4 16.11 -2.56 -17.37
C TYR A 4 14.83 -2.03 -18.01
N ILE A 5 14.31 -2.73 -19.02
CA ILE A 5 13.16 -2.30 -19.80
C ILE A 5 12.10 -3.39 -19.77
N LEU A 6 10.87 -2.99 -19.48
CA LEU A 6 9.66 -3.76 -19.69
C LEU A 6 8.86 -3.06 -20.77
N THR A 7 8.67 -3.72 -21.90
CA THR A 7 7.85 -3.19 -22.99
C THR A 7 6.36 -3.22 -22.60
N ARG A 8 5.56 -2.44 -23.30
CA ARG A 8 4.10 -2.45 -23.12
C ARG A 8 3.53 -3.88 -23.23
N THR A 9 3.91 -4.61 -24.26
CA THR A 9 3.44 -5.99 -24.48
C THR A 9 3.80 -6.90 -23.32
N GLU A 10 5.03 -6.84 -22.82
CA GLU A 10 5.46 -7.64 -21.66
C GLU A 10 4.68 -7.29 -20.37
N ILE A 11 4.34 -6.02 -20.18
CA ILE A 11 3.53 -5.60 -19.03
C ILE A 11 2.08 -6.07 -19.18
N GLU A 12 1.52 -6.01 -20.40
CA GLU A 12 0.17 -6.48 -20.70
C GLU A 12 0.08 -8.01 -20.53
N ASP A 13 1.02 -8.76 -21.06
CA ASP A 13 1.07 -10.24 -21.01
C ASP A 13 1.38 -10.78 -19.60
N TYR A 14 2.02 -9.99 -18.75
CA TYR A 14 2.28 -10.40 -17.37
C TYR A 14 0.97 -10.43 -16.57
N GLU A 15 0.52 -11.61 -16.18
CA GLU A 15 -0.73 -11.77 -15.41
C GLU A 15 -0.71 -11.09 -14.04
N GLY A 16 0.47 -10.90 -13.47
CA GLY A 16 0.64 -10.39 -12.12
C GLY A 16 0.36 -11.45 -11.04
N ILE A 17 0.34 -11.02 -9.80
CA ILE A 17 0.12 -11.89 -8.64
C ILE A 17 -1.20 -11.49 -7.98
N LYS A 18 -2.10 -12.47 -7.84
CA LYS A 18 -3.32 -12.28 -7.03
C LYS A 18 -2.93 -12.20 -5.56
N LYS A 19 -3.30 -11.11 -4.91
CA LYS A 19 -3.00 -10.87 -3.50
C LYS A 19 -4.28 -10.59 -2.73
N SER A 20 -4.31 -11.11 -1.50
CA SER A 20 -5.29 -10.76 -0.48
C SER A 20 -4.56 -10.19 0.72
N HIS A 21 -5.10 -9.18 1.37
CA HIS A 21 -4.47 -8.60 2.55
C HIS A 21 -4.69 -9.51 3.77
N PHE A 22 -3.63 -9.72 4.55
CA PHE A 22 -3.67 -10.67 5.68
C PHE A 22 -4.62 -10.26 6.83
N LEU A 23 -5.04 -8.99 6.89
CA LEU A 23 -6.01 -8.48 7.86
C LEU A 23 -7.39 -8.14 7.26
N ASN A 24 -7.57 -8.26 5.93
CA ASN A 24 -8.81 -7.88 5.27
C ASN A 24 -9.08 -8.78 4.06
N THR A 25 -9.97 -9.73 4.22
CA THR A 25 -10.32 -10.68 3.16
C THR A 25 -11.03 -10.04 1.96
N ASN A 26 -11.59 -8.83 2.11
CA ASN A 26 -12.16 -8.05 1.02
C ASN A 26 -11.10 -7.21 0.27
N ALA A 27 -9.91 -7.07 0.80
CA ALA A 27 -8.81 -6.39 0.14
C ALA A 27 -8.10 -7.35 -0.81
N ARG A 28 -8.62 -7.45 -2.03
CA ARG A 28 -8.16 -8.35 -3.09
C ARG A 28 -7.73 -7.56 -4.30
N ARG A 29 -6.57 -7.88 -4.84
CA ARG A 29 -6.04 -7.21 -6.03
C ARG A 29 -5.16 -8.11 -6.86
N VAL A 30 -5.04 -7.81 -8.14
CA VAL A 30 -3.94 -8.28 -8.99
C VAL A 30 -2.84 -7.24 -8.92
N ASN A 31 -1.62 -7.68 -8.63
CA ASN A 31 -0.45 -6.82 -8.45
C ASN A 31 0.64 -7.16 -9.47
N LYS A 32 0.98 -6.21 -10.33
CA LYS A 32 2.11 -6.27 -11.25
C LYS A 32 3.24 -5.41 -10.67
N SER A 33 4.23 -6.02 -10.05
CA SER A 33 5.38 -5.31 -9.45
C SER A 33 6.46 -5.06 -10.50
N LEU A 34 6.36 -3.96 -11.23
CA LEU A 34 7.32 -3.61 -12.29
C LEU A 34 8.69 -3.27 -11.71
N GLY A 35 8.72 -2.68 -10.53
CA GLY A 35 9.95 -2.40 -9.80
C GLY A 35 10.76 -3.67 -9.51
N ASP A 36 10.11 -4.72 -8.99
CA ASP A 36 10.78 -5.98 -8.67
C ASP A 36 11.27 -6.70 -9.94
N LEU A 37 10.49 -6.64 -11.02
CA LEU A 37 10.88 -7.24 -12.31
C LEU A 37 12.12 -6.57 -12.94
N THR A 38 12.43 -5.35 -12.54
CA THR A 38 13.59 -4.59 -13.01
C THR A 38 14.67 -4.40 -11.96
N GLY A 39 14.51 -5.02 -10.78
CA GLY A 39 15.51 -5.00 -9.71
C GLY A 39 15.59 -3.71 -8.90
N LEU A 40 14.56 -2.86 -8.94
CA LEU A 40 14.48 -1.67 -8.08
C LEU A 40 14.29 -2.08 -6.61
N SER A 41 15.08 -1.50 -5.72
CA SER A 41 15.05 -1.81 -4.28
C SER A 41 14.62 -0.63 -3.39
N GLY A 42 14.86 0.61 -3.82
CA GLY A 42 14.59 1.80 -3.00
C GLY A 42 13.11 2.18 -2.91
N PHE A 43 12.28 1.71 -3.83
CA PHE A 43 10.84 1.90 -3.83
C PHE A 43 10.13 0.77 -4.58
N GLY A 44 8.89 0.53 -4.24
CA GLY A 44 8.00 -0.32 -5.00
C GLY A 44 7.33 0.49 -6.12
N PHE A 45 7.24 -0.08 -7.33
CA PHE A 45 6.43 0.45 -8.41
C PHE A 45 5.50 -0.66 -8.88
N HIS A 46 4.21 -0.46 -8.67
CA HIS A 46 3.20 -1.46 -8.93
C HIS A 46 2.09 -0.92 -9.81
N ILE A 47 1.59 -1.73 -10.74
CA ILE A 47 0.26 -1.54 -11.31
C ILE A 47 -0.66 -2.52 -10.57
N ILE A 48 -1.71 -2.02 -9.95
CA ILE A 48 -2.71 -2.85 -9.28
C ILE A 48 -4.05 -2.76 -9.99
N GLU A 49 -4.78 -3.87 -9.96
CA GLU A 49 -6.15 -3.96 -10.42
C GLU A 49 -7.04 -4.49 -9.29
N VAL A 50 -8.13 -3.78 -9.00
CA VAL A 50 -9.08 -4.07 -7.94
C VAL A 50 -10.47 -4.26 -8.55
N GLN A 51 -11.12 -5.37 -8.25
CA GLN A 51 -12.45 -5.68 -8.78
C GLN A 51 -13.54 -4.84 -8.10
N PRO A 52 -14.70 -4.65 -8.75
CA PRO A 52 -15.84 -3.93 -8.14
C PRO A 52 -16.17 -4.44 -6.75
N GLY A 53 -16.28 -3.53 -5.78
CA GLY A 53 -16.61 -3.82 -4.40
C GLY A 53 -15.43 -4.24 -3.51
N ASP A 54 -14.26 -4.55 -4.09
CA ASP A 54 -13.08 -4.90 -3.32
C ASP A 54 -12.30 -3.65 -2.84
N ASP A 55 -11.56 -3.82 -1.76
CA ASP A 55 -10.61 -2.84 -1.25
C ASP A 55 -9.21 -3.08 -1.85
N SER A 56 -8.39 -2.05 -1.99
CA SER A 56 -6.99 -2.19 -2.42
C SER A 56 -6.12 -2.77 -1.31
N THR A 57 -6.41 -2.42 -0.06
CA THR A 57 -5.68 -2.82 1.15
C THR A 57 -6.58 -2.59 2.37
N GLU A 58 -6.12 -2.97 3.57
CA GLU A 58 -6.73 -2.50 4.82
C GLU A 58 -6.39 -1.02 5.06
N LEU A 59 -7.26 -0.30 5.80
CA LEU A 59 -7.00 1.08 6.20
C LEU A 59 -5.73 1.13 7.06
N HIS A 60 -4.70 1.79 6.56
CA HIS A 60 -3.39 1.83 7.21
C HIS A 60 -2.70 3.16 7.00
N ARG A 61 -1.67 3.43 7.79
CA ARG A 61 -0.71 4.52 7.58
C ARG A 61 0.71 4.04 7.77
N HIS A 62 1.64 4.73 7.13
CA HIS A 62 3.07 4.59 7.32
C HIS A 62 3.62 5.75 8.14
N TYR A 63 4.55 5.48 9.04
CA TYR A 63 5.19 6.54 9.84
C TYR A 63 6.38 7.16 9.12
N TYR A 64 7.08 6.40 8.30
CA TYR A 64 8.35 6.84 7.69
C TYR A 64 8.35 6.79 6.16
N GLU A 65 7.52 5.96 5.54
CA GLU A 65 7.45 5.82 4.09
C GLU A 65 6.40 6.72 3.47
N ASP A 66 6.77 7.44 2.42
CA ASP A 66 5.83 8.09 1.51
C ASP A 66 5.29 7.07 0.50
N GLU A 67 4.03 7.22 0.16
CA GLU A 67 3.37 6.47 -0.91
C GLU A 67 2.57 7.43 -1.79
N CYS A 68 2.46 7.13 -3.06
CA CYS A 68 1.54 7.84 -3.94
C CYS A 68 0.83 6.90 -4.90
N VAL A 69 -0.29 7.37 -5.39
CA VAL A 69 -1.14 6.65 -6.33
C VAL A 69 -1.51 7.55 -7.49
N TYR A 70 -1.42 7.02 -8.70
CA TYR A 70 -1.95 7.64 -9.91
C TYR A 70 -2.98 6.73 -10.56
N ILE A 71 -4.18 7.24 -10.76
CA ILE A 71 -5.31 6.45 -11.25
C ILE A 71 -5.22 6.30 -12.78
N LEU A 72 -5.22 5.07 -13.26
CA LEU A 72 -5.16 4.76 -14.70
C LEU A 72 -6.54 4.55 -15.31
N ALA A 73 -7.45 3.90 -14.57
CA ALA A 73 -8.78 3.57 -15.07
C ALA A 73 -9.75 3.27 -13.92
N GLY A 74 -11.03 3.47 -14.18
CA GLY A 74 -12.10 3.18 -13.23
C GLY A 74 -12.32 4.30 -12.22
N VAL A 75 -13.11 3.99 -11.19
CA VAL A 75 -13.52 4.91 -10.13
C VAL A 75 -13.28 4.24 -8.79
N ALA A 76 -12.74 4.96 -7.83
CA ALA A 76 -12.59 4.47 -6.47
C ALA A 76 -13.01 5.51 -5.43
N GLU A 77 -13.39 5.01 -4.27
CA GLU A 77 -13.52 5.80 -3.06
C GLU A 77 -12.19 5.76 -2.29
N ALA A 78 -11.57 6.91 -2.13
CA ALA A 78 -10.38 7.08 -1.30
C ALA A 78 -10.82 7.48 0.12
N THR A 79 -10.57 6.62 1.10
CA THR A 79 -10.67 6.99 2.52
C THR A 79 -9.34 7.57 2.97
N ILE A 80 -9.33 8.77 3.55
CA ILE A 80 -8.15 9.45 4.10
C ILE A 80 -8.50 10.00 5.49
N GLY A 81 -8.06 9.33 6.53
CA GLY A 81 -8.54 9.55 7.88
C GLY A 81 -10.03 9.22 7.99
N ASP A 82 -10.83 10.22 8.34
CA ASP A 82 -12.30 10.11 8.45
C ASP A 82 -13.04 10.64 7.23
N GLU A 83 -12.32 11.13 6.23
CA GLU A 83 -12.88 11.73 5.03
C GLU A 83 -12.89 10.73 3.86
N GLN A 84 -13.87 10.86 2.97
CA GLN A 84 -14.02 10.05 1.77
C GLN A 84 -14.06 10.95 0.53
N PHE A 85 -13.33 10.53 -0.50
CA PHE A 85 -13.22 11.25 -1.78
C PHE A 85 -13.46 10.27 -2.92
N ILE A 86 -14.20 10.71 -3.94
CA ILE A 86 -14.28 9.96 -5.19
C ILE A 86 -13.13 10.38 -6.08
N VAL A 87 -12.37 9.39 -6.54
CA VAL A 87 -11.21 9.58 -7.43
C VAL A 87 -11.41 8.83 -8.74
N ASN A 88 -10.95 9.42 -9.83
CA ASN A 88 -11.16 8.98 -11.19
C ASN A 88 -9.84 8.85 -11.95
N ALA A 89 -9.87 8.25 -13.13
CA ALA A 89 -8.71 8.20 -14.01
C ALA A 89 -8.12 9.60 -14.23
N GLY A 90 -6.81 9.73 -14.06
CA GLY A 90 -6.05 10.98 -14.13
C GLY A 90 -5.81 11.66 -12.78
N ASP A 91 -6.50 11.26 -11.71
CA ASP A 91 -6.27 11.81 -10.39
C ASP A 91 -4.99 11.26 -9.76
N PHE A 92 -4.38 12.08 -8.91
CA PHE A 92 -3.18 11.75 -8.14
C PHE A 92 -3.45 11.89 -6.64
N ILE A 93 -2.96 10.93 -5.86
CA ILE A 93 -3.03 10.96 -4.41
C ILE A 93 -1.63 10.81 -3.84
N GLY A 94 -1.21 11.70 -2.94
CA GLY A 94 0.03 11.58 -2.18
C GLY A 94 -0.27 11.26 -0.73
N TYR A 95 0.24 10.14 -0.25
CA TYR A 95 0.20 9.71 1.14
C TYR A 95 1.57 9.93 1.77
N ARG A 96 1.70 11.02 2.51
CA ARG A 96 2.98 11.37 3.15
C ARG A 96 3.23 10.54 4.40
N ALA A 97 4.48 10.28 4.68
CA ALA A 97 4.95 9.67 5.91
C ALA A 97 4.37 10.39 7.15
N GLY A 98 3.92 9.61 8.14
CA GLY A 98 3.27 10.14 9.34
C GLY A 98 1.89 10.78 9.11
N GLY A 99 1.36 10.70 7.90
CA GLY A 99 0.06 11.27 7.53
C GLY A 99 -1.14 10.46 8.01
N LYS A 100 -2.32 10.81 7.48
CA LYS A 100 -3.58 10.13 7.80
C LYS A 100 -3.58 8.70 7.24
N ALA A 101 -4.26 7.80 7.95
CA ALA A 101 -4.50 6.44 7.44
C ALA A 101 -5.37 6.50 6.17
N HIS A 102 -5.11 5.57 5.25
CA HIS A 102 -5.72 5.60 3.93
C HIS A 102 -6.01 4.20 3.37
N LYS A 103 -6.95 4.13 2.46
CA LYS A 103 -7.23 2.99 1.59
C LYS A 103 -8.03 3.43 0.37
N LEU A 104 -8.08 2.57 -0.64
CA LEU A 104 -8.96 2.72 -1.80
C LEU A 104 -9.95 1.56 -1.85
N ARG A 105 -11.17 1.84 -2.27
CA ARG A 105 -12.21 0.86 -2.57
C ARG A 105 -12.73 1.09 -3.97
N ASN A 106 -12.78 0.04 -4.78
CA ASN A 106 -13.46 0.13 -6.07
C ASN A 106 -14.97 0.29 -5.84
N CYS A 107 -15.50 1.48 -6.07
CA CYS A 107 -16.92 1.79 -5.95
C CYS A 107 -17.64 1.84 -7.32
N GLY A 108 -16.93 1.54 -8.40
CA GLY A 108 -17.46 1.46 -9.75
C GLY A 108 -17.98 0.06 -10.11
N ASP A 109 -18.40 -0.09 -11.35
CA ASP A 109 -18.93 -1.33 -11.94
C ASP A 109 -17.89 -2.07 -12.81
N ARG A 110 -16.69 -1.51 -12.95
CA ARG A 110 -15.56 -2.03 -13.73
C ARG A 110 -14.30 -2.13 -12.89
N PRO A 111 -13.30 -2.93 -13.32
CA PRO A 111 -12.03 -2.96 -12.64
C PRO A 111 -11.40 -1.55 -12.51
N PHE A 112 -10.95 -1.22 -11.30
CA PHE A 112 -10.17 -0.03 -11.01
C PHE A 112 -8.69 -0.34 -11.16
N LYS A 113 -7.96 0.50 -11.87
CA LYS A 113 -6.51 0.35 -12.07
C LYS A 113 -5.77 1.59 -11.64
N CYS A 114 -4.66 1.39 -10.93
CA CYS A 114 -3.78 2.50 -10.58
C CYS A 114 -2.31 2.06 -10.51
N ILE A 115 -1.43 3.06 -10.62
CA ILE A 115 -0.02 2.91 -10.25
C ILE A 115 0.09 3.24 -8.77
N VAL A 116 0.80 2.40 -8.02
CA VAL A 116 1.18 2.64 -6.63
C VAL A 116 2.69 2.68 -6.56
N VAL A 117 3.22 3.77 -6.03
CA VAL A 117 4.65 3.93 -5.76
C VAL A 117 4.83 4.20 -4.27
N GLY A 118 5.56 3.33 -3.60
CA GLY A 118 5.86 3.48 -2.18
C GLY A 118 7.34 3.30 -1.90
N GLN A 119 7.87 4.07 -0.99
CA GLN A 119 9.25 3.90 -0.52
C GLN A 119 9.46 2.51 0.09
N ARG A 120 10.70 2.05 0.08
CA ARG A 120 11.15 0.82 0.75
C ARG A 120 12.33 1.16 1.62
N LEU A 121 12.04 1.76 2.78
CA LEU A 121 13.06 2.09 3.75
C LEU A 121 13.50 0.85 4.53
N ALA A 122 14.71 0.90 5.11
CA ALA A 122 15.22 -0.19 5.95
C ALA A 122 14.32 -0.46 7.18
N HIS A 123 13.62 0.56 7.64
CA HIS A 123 12.70 0.50 8.77
C HIS A 123 11.46 1.32 8.49
N ASP A 124 10.30 0.72 8.74
CA ASP A 124 9.02 1.42 8.72
C ASP A 124 8.10 0.85 9.79
N VAL A 125 7.21 1.69 10.26
CA VAL A 125 6.16 1.33 11.21
C VAL A 125 4.82 1.70 10.57
N GLY A 126 3.89 0.79 10.56
CA GLY A 126 2.54 1.05 10.07
C GLY A 126 1.49 0.78 11.13
N ASP A 127 0.41 1.55 11.13
CA ASP A 127 -0.76 1.28 11.95
C ASP A 127 -1.95 0.89 11.08
N TYR A 128 -2.74 -0.02 11.62
CA TYR A 128 -4.09 -0.37 11.19
C TYR A 128 -5.09 0.15 12.23
N PRO A 129 -5.44 1.45 12.17
CA PRO A 129 -6.11 2.11 13.30
C PRO A 129 -7.49 1.55 13.63
N ARG A 130 -8.23 1.05 12.64
CA ARG A 130 -9.55 0.42 12.88
C ARG A 130 -9.44 -0.95 13.53
N LEU A 131 -8.28 -1.58 13.48
CA LEU A 131 -8.03 -2.91 14.04
C LEU A 131 -7.19 -2.86 15.32
N GLY A 132 -6.75 -1.67 15.75
CA GLY A 132 -5.91 -1.50 16.93
C GLY A 132 -4.56 -2.24 16.81
N LYS A 133 -4.00 -2.32 15.59
CA LYS A 133 -2.77 -3.09 15.34
C LYS A 133 -1.66 -2.22 14.76
N ARG A 134 -0.42 -2.60 15.08
CA ARG A 134 0.81 -2.01 14.57
C ARG A 134 1.70 -3.06 13.94
N ILE A 135 2.28 -2.73 12.79
CA ILE A 135 3.27 -3.56 12.13
C ILE A 135 4.63 -2.86 12.16
N TYR A 136 5.66 -3.60 12.54
CA TYR A 136 7.05 -3.19 12.46
C TYR A 136 7.71 -3.92 11.29
N ARG A 137 8.29 -3.17 10.37
CA ARG A 137 9.03 -3.70 9.22
C ARG A 137 10.48 -3.26 9.33
N ASN A 138 11.34 -4.17 9.69
CA ASN A 138 12.77 -3.93 9.84
C ASN A 138 13.54 -4.80 8.86
N GLN A 139 14.48 -4.22 8.12
CA GLN A 139 15.29 -4.95 7.16
C GLN A 139 16.06 -6.08 7.86
N GLY A 140 16.02 -7.27 7.26
CA GLY A 140 16.70 -8.46 7.79
C GLY A 140 15.98 -9.17 8.94
N LEU A 141 14.83 -8.66 9.38
CA LEU A 141 13.99 -9.30 10.40
C LEU A 141 12.62 -9.65 9.82
N PRO A 142 11.91 -10.64 10.39
CA PRO A 142 10.50 -10.87 10.10
C PRO A 142 9.67 -9.62 10.44
N TRP A 143 8.58 -9.42 9.73
CA TRP A 143 7.60 -8.40 10.11
C TRP A 143 6.90 -8.79 11.40
N ASN A 144 6.74 -7.86 12.30
CA ASN A 144 6.06 -8.08 13.57
C ASN A 144 4.74 -7.30 13.61
N LEU A 145 3.65 -8.02 13.79
CA LEU A 145 2.32 -7.45 14.00
C LEU A 145 1.95 -7.61 15.47
N VAL A 146 1.59 -6.50 16.12
CA VAL A 146 1.25 -6.45 17.54
C VAL A 146 -0.05 -5.71 17.75
N ASP A 147 -0.77 -6.04 18.81
CA ASP A 147 -1.90 -5.25 19.27
C ASP A 147 -1.40 -3.99 19.98
N LEU A 148 -2.00 -2.83 19.69
CA LEU A 148 -1.57 -1.55 20.26
C LEU A 148 -1.67 -1.55 21.79
N ASP A 149 -2.67 -2.24 22.34
CA ASP A 149 -2.92 -2.32 23.79
C ASP A 149 -1.83 -3.12 24.53
N GLU A 150 -1.04 -3.93 23.81
CA GLU A 150 0.03 -4.74 24.37
C GLU A 150 1.42 -4.08 24.26
N ILE A 151 1.48 -2.88 23.67
CA ILE A 151 2.75 -2.14 23.52
C ILE A 151 3.03 -1.38 24.81
N GLU A 152 4.09 -1.77 25.48
CA GLU A 152 4.63 -1.01 26.60
C GLU A 152 5.50 0.16 26.08
N GLU A 153 5.34 1.33 26.67
CA GLU A 153 6.16 2.52 26.39
C GLU A 153 7.14 2.77 27.54
N PRO A 154 8.23 1.97 27.64
CA PRO A 154 9.18 2.13 28.72
C PRO A 154 9.89 3.49 28.60
N THR A 155 9.85 4.26 29.66
CA THR A 155 10.70 5.45 29.80
C THR A 155 12.11 4.99 30.13
N GLY A 156 13.04 5.10 29.18
CA GLY A 156 14.46 4.83 29.43
C GLY A 156 14.92 5.61 30.65
N GLY A 157 15.75 5.01 31.51
CA GLY A 157 16.22 5.58 32.76
C GLY A 157 16.86 6.95 32.61
N LYS A 158 16.06 7.98 32.44
CA LYS A 158 16.53 9.36 32.64
C LYS A 158 16.71 9.53 34.13
N LYS A 159 17.94 9.75 34.56
CA LYS A 159 18.20 10.28 35.89
C LYS A 159 17.40 11.56 36.03
N SER A 160 16.50 11.58 36.99
CA SER A 160 15.86 12.78 37.49
C SER A 160 16.89 13.82 37.89
#